data_d9de81373265a3ff4058e588c016dca5
#
_entry.id   d9de81373265a3ff4058e588c016dca5
#
_cell.length_a   1.000
_cell.length_b   1.000
_cell.length_c   1.000
_cell.angle_alpha   90.00
_cell.angle_beta   90.00
_cell.angle_gamma   90.00
#
_symmetry.space_group_name_H-M   'P 1'
#
loop_
_entity.id
_entity.type
_entity.pdbx_description
1 polymer ?
#
loop_
_entity_poly.entity_id
_entity_poly.type
_entity_poly.pdbx_seq_one_letter_code
_entity_poly.pdbx_strand_id
1 'polypeptide(L)'
;QAFWVKANAASPELKVNRDARTTGGNFLRKAFDPPYDPPKLELEVIAEGLRKTTTLMFSESAGQNKDDQDAYLLSPFSASRIEVFTLLDDGTQLDINALPLNLTNRYRIPLDVKGFNRGVPIIGDYEIRWKNVDNIPDDWIIKLIDNQTGEELDLLTEDGNESYTFYHATREKFRPNTPGPGMKLTQKSRSQSTRFTLLITTEEIEANIPQQIYLDQNYPNPFNPTTVIPFGLDLESEVRLEVFDILGRRIATLANQRFQAGRYEIRFDASRLASGVYIYRLIAGSRVFTKKLTLIR
;
A
#
# COMPACT_ATOMS: atom_id res chain seq x y z
N GLN A 1 21.78 -17.63 18.67
CA GLN A 1 20.82 -16.77 17.99
C GLN A 1 21.25 -15.32 18.14
N ALA A 2 21.28 -14.57 17.04
CA ALA A 2 21.55 -13.14 17.03
C ALA A 2 20.24 -12.36 16.95
N PHE A 3 20.14 -11.23 17.64
CA PHE A 3 19.01 -10.31 17.52
C PHE A 3 19.55 -8.91 17.22
N TRP A 4 18.71 -8.13 16.59
CA TRP A 4 19.01 -6.75 16.21
C TRP A 4 18.34 -5.78 17.15
N VAL A 5 19.01 -4.68 17.43
CA VAL A 5 18.45 -3.57 18.19
C VAL A 5 18.64 -2.30 17.38
N LYS A 6 17.54 -1.61 17.06
CA LYS A 6 17.58 -0.29 16.44
C LYS A 6 17.63 0.76 17.53
N ALA A 7 18.66 1.61 17.51
CA ALA A 7 18.75 2.74 18.43
C ALA A 7 17.92 3.92 17.91
N ASN A 8 17.05 4.44 18.76
CA ASN A 8 16.19 5.60 18.44
C ASN A 8 16.73 6.92 19.04
N ALA A 9 17.92 6.89 19.64
CA ALA A 9 18.54 8.04 20.29
C ALA A 9 20.02 8.17 19.90
N ALA A 10 20.58 9.38 20.05
CA ALA A 10 21.98 9.67 19.71
C ALA A 10 23.00 8.96 20.62
N SER A 11 22.60 8.54 21.82
CA SER A 11 23.41 7.79 22.77
C SER A 11 22.58 6.69 23.43
N PRO A 12 22.25 5.63 22.69
CA PRO A 12 21.40 4.57 23.23
C PRO A 12 22.18 3.67 24.20
N GLU A 13 21.55 3.33 25.31
CA GLU A 13 22.09 2.35 26.26
C GLU A 13 21.24 1.07 26.20
N LEU A 14 21.84 -0.05 25.84
CA LEU A 14 21.21 -1.36 25.91
C LEU A 14 21.53 -2.02 27.26
N LYS A 15 20.55 -2.09 28.16
CA LYS A 15 20.67 -2.84 29.40
C LYS A 15 20.05 -4.23 29.27
N VAL A 16 20.89 -5.25 29.33
CA VAL A 16 20.43 -6.65 29.39
C VAL A 16 20.60 -7.12 30.84
N ASN A 17 19.49 -7.41 31.50
CA ASN A 17 19.53 -7.94 32.86
C ASN A 17 20.20 -9.33 32.85
N ARG A 18 21.09 -9.60 33.84
CA ARG A 18 21.81 -10.85 33.97
C ARG A 18 20.86 -12.04 34.14
N ASP A 19 19.69 -11.81 34.75
CA ASP A 19 18.65 -12.82 35.01
C ASP A 19 17.83 -13.15 33.74
N ALA A 20 18.01 -12.42 32.64
CA ALA A 20 17.43 -12.73 31.35
C ALA A 20 18.18 -13.85 30.61
N ARG A 21 19.25 -14.42 31.17
CA ARG A 21 19.93 -15.60 30.63
C ARG A 21 19.17 -16.85 31.01
N THR A 22 18.44 -17.43 30.06
CA THR A 22 17.87 -18.76 30.20
C THR A 22 18.75 -19.76 29.46
N THR A 23 19.24 -20.79 30.15
CA THR A 23 19.85 -21.96 29.55
C THR A 23 18.73 -22.89 29.08
N GLY A 24 18.47 -22.95 27.79
CA GLY A 24 17.55 -23.93 27.19
C GLY A 24 16.06 -23.53 27.13
N GLY A 25 15.74 -22.27 27.36
CA GLY A 25 14.39 -21.76 27.16
C GLY A 25 14.20 -21.15 25.77
N ASN A 26 12.99 -21.22 25.24
CA ASN A 26 12.60 -20.36 24.15
C ASN A 26 12.90 -18.92 24.55
N PHE A 27 13.66 -18.20 23.75
CA PHE A 27 13.82 -16.76 23.93
C PHE A 27 12.41 -16.17 24.02
N LEU A 28 12.13 -15.51 25.12
CA LEU A 28 10.89 -14.80 25.33
C LEU A 28 10.69 -13.79 24.18
N ARG A 29 10.04 -14.18 23.11
CA ARG A 29 8.70 -13.59 22.99
C ARG A 29 8.11 -13.76 24.39
N LYS A 30 8.02 -12.68 25.16
CA LYS A 30 7.02 -12.64 26.22
C LYS A 30 5.81 -13.17 25.49
N ALA A 31 5.40 -14.39 25.85
CA ALA A 31 4.18 -14.91 25.33
C ALA A 31 3.11 -13.94 25.82
N PHE A 32 2.88 -12.90 25.08
CA PHE A 32 1.55 -12.51 24.83
C PHE A 32 1.03 -13.72 24.04
N ASP A 33 0.58 -14.74 24.77
CA ASP A 33 -0.54 -15.51 24.32
C ASP A 33 -1.71 -14.53 24.45
N PRO A 34 -2.06 -13.74 23.44
CA PRO A 34 -3.35 -13.12 23.44
C PRO A 34 -4.31 -14.31 23.40
N PRO A 35 -5.39 -14.31 24.18
CA PRO A 35 -6.47 -15.27 24.03
C PRO A 35 -7.10 -15.21 22.62
N TYR A 36 -6.57 -14.44 21.75
CA TYR A 36 -6.96 -14.13 20.38
C TYR A 36 -5.72 -14.11 19.47
N ASP A 37 -5.62 -15.08 18.56
CA ASP A 37 -4.63 -15.06 17.47
C ASP A 37 -5.19 -14.12 16.37
N PRO A 38 -4.59 -12.95 16.12
CA PRO A 38 -5.10 -12.00 15.15
C PRO A 38 -5.07 -12.61 13.74
N PRO A 39 -6.03 -12.28 12.87
CA PRO A 39 -5.97 -12.64 11.47
C PRO A 39 -4.62 -12.26 10.89
N LYS A 40 -4.02 -13.15 10.10
CA LYS A 40 -2.71 -12.93 9.49
C LYS A 40 -2.57 -13.68 8.19
N LEU A 41 -1.75 -13.15 7.30
CA LEU A 41 -1.31 -13.79 6.07
C LEU A 41 0.21 -13.90 6.12
N GLU A 42 0.73 -15.11 5.99
CA GLU A 42 2.16 -15.36 5.87
C GLU A 42 2.52 -15.70 4.41
N LEU A 43 3.49 -14.97 3.84
CA LEU A 43 4.01 -15.20 2.51
C LEU A 43 5.45 -15.72 2.62
N GLU A 44 5.65 -17.00 2.28
CA GLU A 44 6.97 -17.63 2.24
C GLU A 44 7.51 -17.64 0.81
N VAL A 45 8.69 -17.06 0.61
CA VAL A 45 9.39 -17.09 -0.66
C VAL A 45 10.53 -18.09 -0.61
N ILE A 46 10.63 -18.92 -1.65
CA ILE A 46 11.61 -19.99 -1.80
C ILE A 46 12.36 -19.82 -3.11
N ALA A 47 13.69 -19.87 -3.09
CA ALA A 47 14.56 -19.96 -4.28
C ALA A 47 15.87 -20.64 -3.92
N GLU A 48 16.37 -21.53 -4.79
CA GLU A 48 17.63 -22.30 -4.59
C GLU A 48 17.75 -22.95 -3.20
N GLY A 49 16.64 -23.44 -2.61
CA GLY A 49 16.60 -24.05 -1.28
C GLY A 49 16.66 -23.05 -0.11
N LEU A 50 16.83 -21.77 -0.38
CA LEU A 50 16.70 -20.70 0.61
C LEU A 50 15.23 -20.31 0.76
N ARG A 51 14.85 -19.87 1.97
CA ARG A 51 13.47 -19.44 2.26
C ARG A 51 13.42 -18.27 3.22
N LYS A 52 12.39 -17.44 3.09
CA LYS A 52 12.10 -16.33 4.00
C LYS A 52 10.59 -16.07 3.99
N THR A 53 10.04 -15.75 5.15
CA THR A 53 8.62 -15.40 5.32
C THR A 53 8.50 -13.92 5.69
N THR A 54 7.52 -13.25 5.14
CA THR A 54 6.99 -11.94 5.59
C THR A 54 5.54 -12.11 6.04
N THR A 55 5.08 -11.28 6.96
CA THR A 55 3.75 -11.42 7.57
C THR A 55 2.96 -10.13 7.45
N LEU A 56 1.72 -10.24 6.99
CA LEU A 56 0.68 -9.22 7.19
C LEU A 56 -0.16 -9.65 8.38
N MET A 57 -0.33 -8.77 9.35
CA MET A 57 -1.14 -9.00 10.55
C MET A 57 -2.27 -7.98 10.58
N PHE A 58 -3.47 -8.41 10.98
CA PHE A 58 -4.63 -7.52 11.02
C PHE A 58 -5.08 -7.30 12.47
N SER A 59 -5.17 -6.03 12.89
CA SER A 59 -5.46 -5.66 14.28
C SER A 59 -6.38 -4.44 14.33
N GLU A 60 -7.27 -4.39 15.32
CA GLU A 60 -8.15 -3.22 15.54
C GLU A 60 -7.36 -1.95 15.89
N SER A 61 -6.18 -2.09 16.49
CA SER A 61 -5.31 -1.00 16.91
C SER A 61 -4.23 -0.62 15.90
N ALA A 62 -4.09 -1.38 14.80
CA ALA A 62 -3.12 -1.06 13.76
C ALA A 62 -3.57 0.13 12.90
N GLY A 63 -2.61 0.94 12.47
CA GLY A 63 -2.79 2.06 11.55
C GLY A 63 -2.50 1.68 10.09
N GLN A 64 -2.72 2.63 9.17
CA GLN A 64 -2.29 2.49 7.77
C GLN A 64 -0.81 2.87 7.59
N ASN A 65 -0.28 3.67 8.49
CA ASN A 65 1.11 4.09 8.51
C ASN A 65 1.85 3.27 9.54
N LYS A 66 3.18 3.30 9.45
CA LYS A 66 4.04 2.60 10.39
C LYS A 66 3.70 2.92 11.84
N ASP A 67 3.50 1.86 12.63
CA ASP A 67 3.26 1.93 14.07
C ASP A 67 4.18 0.96 14.86
N ASP A 68 3.86 0.72 16.13
CA ASP A 68 4.65 -0.13 17.03
C ASP A 68 4.39 -1.63 16.85
N GLN A 69 3.39 -2.01 16.05
CA GLN A 69 3.09 -3.40 15.69
C GLN A 69 3.87 -3.86 14.46
N ASP A 70 4.45 -2.92 13.71
CA ASP A 70 5.27 -3.21 12.54
C ASP A 70 6.69 -3.63 12.91
N ALA A 71 7.27 -4.51 12.11
CA ALA A 71 8.68 -4.86 12.22
C ALA A 71 9.43 -4.54 10.92
N TYR A 72 10.56 -3.83 11.04
CA TYR A 72 11.43 -3.57 9.90
C TYR A 72 12.03 -4.85 9.34
N LEU A 73 12.20 -4.88 8.02
CA LEU A 73 13.07 -5.88 7.40
C LEU A 73 14.50 -5.71 7.93
N LEU A 74 15.01 -6.76 8.54
CA LEU A 74 16.39 -6.86 8.96
C LEU A 74 17.10 -7.87 8.05
N SER A 75 17.95 -7.36 7.16
CA SER A 75 18.76 -8.23 6.29
C SER A 75 19.77 -9.02 7.14
N PRO A 76 19.78 -10.36 7.06
CA PRO A 76 20.76 -11.16 7.78
C PRO A 76 22.17 -10.90 7.23
N PHE A 77 23.20 -11.12 8.06
CA PHE A 77 24.60 -11.04 7.63
C PHE A 77 25.02 -12.16 6.65
N SER A 78 24.15 -13.13 6.41
CA SER A 78 24.43 -14.22 5.47
C SER A 78 24.58 -13.71 4.04
N ALA A 79 25.64 -14.14 3.36
CA ALA A 79 25.84 -13.88 1.96
C ALA A 79 24.82 -14.64 1.06
N SER A 80 24.16 -15.68 1.60
CA SER A 80 23.10 -16.42 0.93
C SER A 80 21.81 -16.22 1.70
N ARG A 81 20.81 -15.54 1.08
CA ARG A 81 19.56 -15.17 1.73
C ARG A 81 18.47 -14.83 0.72
N ILE A 82 17.24 -14.95 1.15
CA ILE A 82 16.06 -14.35 0.54
C ILE A 82 15.63 -13.16 1.41
N GLU A 83 15.21 -12.10 0.78
CA GLU A 83 14.54 -10.95 1.38
C GLU A 83 13.17 -10.84 0.70
N VAL A 84 12.10 -10.93 1.48
CA VAL A 84 10.73 -10.65 1.08
C VAL A 84 10.17 -9.65 2.07
N PHE A 85 9.54 -8.58 1.57
CA PHE A 85 9.12 -7.47 2.40
C PHE A 85 8.03 -6.64 1.73
N THR A 86 7.19 -6.04 2.55
CA THR A 86 6.26 -4.99 2.10
C THR A 86 6.93 -3.61 2.21
N LEU A 87 6.44 -2.66 1.41
CA LEU A 87 6.94 -1.28 1.42
C LEU A 87 5.84 -0.31 1.81
N LEU A 88 6.19 0.66 2.65
CA LEU A 88 5.38 1.85 2.89
C LEU A 88 5.67 2.92 1.82
N ASP A 89 4.82 3.95 1.75
CA ASP A 89 4.94 5.05 0.79
C ASP A 89 6.27 5.83 0.90
N ASP A 90 6.88 5.86 2.09
CA ASP A 90 8.18 6.48 2.34
C ASP A 90 9.37 5.59 1.94
N GLY A 91 9.10 4.37 1.44
CA GLY A 91 10.10 3.37 1.06
C GLY A 91 10.61 2.52 2.23
N THR A 92 10.00 2.62 3.41
CA THR A 92 10.32 1.75 4.56
C THR A 92 9.96 0.31 4.22
N GLN A 93 10.91 -0.61 4.45
CA GLN A 93 10.75 -2.05 4.23
C GLN A 93 10.34 -2.74 5.52
N LEU A 94 9.24 -3.48 5.48
CA LEU A 94 8.68 -4.19 6.63
C LEU A 94 8.72 -5.70 6.43
N ASP A 95 9.15 -6.42 7.46
CA ASP A 95 9.10 -7.88 7.59
C ASP A 95 7.74 -8.33 8.17
N ILE A 96 7.19 -7.52 9.10
CA ILE A 96 5.83 -7.60 9.58
C ILE A 96 5.15 -6.27 9.31
N ASN A 97 4.02 -6.31 8.63
CA ASN A 97 3.19 -5.15 8.33
C ASN A 97 1.84 -5.34 9.01
N ALA A 98 1.55 -4.51 10.00
CA ALA A 98 0.30 -4.52 10.74
C ALA A 98 -0.69 -3.57 10.07
N LEU A 99 -1.89 -4.04 9.79
CA LEU A 99 -2.94 -3.35 9.06
C LEU A 99 -4.23 -3.30 9.89
N PRO A 100 -5.10 -2.30 9.68
CA PRO A 100 -6.38 -2.25 10.35
C PRO A 100 -7.25 -3.47 10.01
N LEU A 101 -7.88 -4.06 11.04
CA LEU A 101 -8.86 -5.13 10.84
C LEU A 101 -10.15 -4.59 10.20
N ASN A 102 -10.53 -3.35 10.50
CA ASN A 102 -11.70 -2.69 9.91
C ASN A 102 -11.31 -1.98 8.62
N LEU A 103 -11.48 -2.65 7.48
CA LEU A 103 -11.17 -2.08 6.19
C LEU A 103 -12.23 -1.02 5.82
N THR A 104 -11.79 0.21 5.60
CA THR A 104 -12.62 1.30 5.10
C THR A 104 -12.38 1.62 3.64
N ASN A 105 -11.28 1.11 3.09
CA ASN A 105 -10.82 1.35 1.73
C ASN A 105 -10.09 0.12 1.19
N ARG A 106 -9.89 0.11 -0.12
CA ARG A 106 -9.00 -0.84 -0.79
C ARG A 106 -7.54 -0.53 -0.45
N TYR A 107 -6.80 -1.50 0.07
CA TYR A 107 -5.37 -1.39 0.31
C TYR A 107 -4.58 -2.00 -0.84
N ARG A 108 -3.58 -1.28 -1.32
CA ARG A 108 -2.59 -1.76 -2.28
C ARG A 108 -1.22 -1.70 -1.63
N ILE A 109 -0.70 -2.85 -1.24
CA ILE A 109 0.55 -2.96 -0.50
C ILE A 109 1.63 -3.46 -1.45
N PRO A 110 2.63 -2.62 -1.75
CA PRO A 110 3.76 -3.06 -2.55
C PRO A 110 4.55 -4.14 -1.84
N LEU A 111 4.82 -5.25 -2.53
CA LEU A 111 5.61 -6.38 -2.05
C LEU A 111 6.78 -6.60 -3.00
N ASP A 112 7.97 -6.77 -2.46
CA ASP A 112 9.16 -7.04 -3.27
C ASP A 112 9.97 -8.21 -2.72
N VAL A 113 10.73 -8.82 -3.61
CA VAL A 113 11.52 -10.03 -3.34
C VAL A 113 12.94 -9.83 -3.87
N LYS A 114 13.94 -10.21 -3.08
CA LYS A 114 15.33 -10.25 -3.50
C LYS A 114 15.98 -11.55 -3.01
N GLY A 115 16.77 -12.17 -3.83
CA GLY A 115 17.53 -13.36 -3.46
C GLY A 115 19.01 -13.19 -3.75
N PHE A 116 19.84 -13.69 -2.84
CA PHE A 116 21.30 -13.69 -2.99
C PHE A 116 21.86 -15.06 -2.63
N ASN A 117 22.76 -15.58 -3.44
CA ASN A 117 23.55 -16.76 -3.14
C ASN A 117 25.03 -16.39 -3.17
N ARG A 118 25.74 -16.54 -2.05
CA ARG A 118 27.13 -16.10 -1.86
C ARG A 118 27.37 -14.64 -2.27
N GLY A 119 26.40 -13.77 -1.99
CA GLY A 119 26.46 -12.35 -2.32
C GLY A 119 26.11 -12.01 -3.78
N VAL A 120 25.82 -13.02 -4.63
CA VAL A 120 25.40 -12.82 -6.02
C VAL A 120 23.87 -12.90 -6.09
N PRO A 121 23.20 -11.98 -6.81
CA PRO A 121 21.75 -12.07 -7.00
C PRO A 121 21.35 -13.41 -7.64
N ILE A 122 20.32 -14.04 -7.07
CA ILE A 122 19.72 -15.25 -7.64
C ILE A 122 18.84 -14.82 -8.83
N ILE A 123 19.14 -15.39 -9.99
CA ILE A 123 18.36 -15.26 -11.22
C ILE A 123 17.79 -16.62 -11.56
N GLY A 124 16.46 -16.73 -11.61
CA GLY A 124 15.81 -18.02 -11.85
C GLY A 124 14.40 -18.09 -11.30
N ASP A 125 13.96 -19.31 -11.07
CA ASP A 125 12.62 -19.59 -10.59
C ASP A 125 12.54 -19.39 -9.06
N TYR A 126 11.51 -18.67 -8.65
CA TYR A 126 11.11 -18.43 -7.28
C TYR A 126 9.69 -18.96 -7.09
N GLU A 127 9.40 -19.41 -5.89
CA GLU A 127 8.06 -19.81 -5.47
C GLU A 127 7.61 -18.95 -4.29
N ILE A 128 6.40 -18.37 -4.36
CA ILE A 128 5.70 -17.76 -3.23
C ILE A 128 4.64 -18.74 -2.77
N ARG A 129 4.61 -19.05 -1.48
CA ARG A 129 3.56 -19.82 -0.78
C ARG A 129 2.87 -18.95 0.24
N TRP A 130 1.58 -19.14 0.44
CA TRP A 130 0.82 -18.44 1.48
C TRP A 130 0.20 -19.39 2.47
N LYS A 131 0.02 -18.91 3.71
CA LYS A 131 -0.45 -19.69 4.85
C LYS A 131 -1.20 -18.80 5.83
N ASN A 132 -1.91 -19.45 6.77
CA ASN A 132 -2.59 -18.81 7.90
C ASN A 132 -3.72 -17.87 7.48
N VAL A 133 -4.49 -18.28 6.49
CA VAL A 133 -5.66 -17.54 5.99
C VAL A 133 -6.96 -17.85 6.76
N ASP A 134 -6.95 -18.83 7.65
CA ASP A 134 -8.15 -19.40 8.30
C ASP A 134 -8.92 -18.41 9.19
N ASN A 135 -8.24 -17.36 9.70
CA ASN A 135 -8.85 -16.38 10.61
C ASN A 135 -9.16 -15.05 9.89
N ILE A 136 -9.02 -15.00 8.56
CA ILE A 136 -9.37 -13.83 7.77
C ILE A 136 -10.89 -13.81 7.57
N PRO A 137 -11.59 -12.67 7.72
CA PRO A 137 -13.03 -12.59 7.52
C PRO A 137 -13.47 -13.06 6.12
N ASP A 138 -14.61 -13.77 6.04
CA ASP A 138 -15.09 -14.41 4.81
C ASP A 138 -15.44 -13.41 3.70
N ASP A 139 -15.77 -12.15 4.06
CA ASP A 139 -16.09 -11.07 3.12
C ASP A 139 -14.86 -10.36 2.54
N TRP A 140 -13.65 -10.80 2.94
CA TRP A 140 -12.42 -10.22 2.45
C TRP A 140 -11.99 -10.84 1.12
N ILE A 141 -11.36 -10.01 0.32
CA ILE A 141 -10.69 -10.38 -0.93
C ILE A 141 -9.22 -10.02 -0.79
N ILE A 142 -8.33 -11.01 -0.89
CA ILE A 142 -6.88 -10.78 -0.87
C ILE A 142 -6.29 -11.35 -2.15
N LYS A 143 -5.74 -10.47 -3.00
CA LYS A 143 -5.10 -10.87 -4.26
C LYS A 143 -3.62 -10.54 -4.27
N LEU A 144 -2.82 -11.46 -4.81
CA LEU A 144 -1.45 -11.21 -5.21
C LEU A 144 -1.43 -10.84 -6.70
N ILE A 145 -0.95 -9.64 -7.02
CA ILE A 145 -0.84 -9.14 -8.38
C ILE A 145 0.64 -9.11 -8.76
N ASP A 146 1.03 -9.87 -9.78
CA ASP A 146 2.36 -9.78 -10.38
C ASP A 146 2.40 -8.59 -11.36
N ASN A 147 3.06 -7.51 -10.94
CA ASN A 147 3.14 -6.27 -11.72
C ASN A 147 3.96 -6.42 -13.03
N GLN A 148 4.68 -7.52 -13.20
CA GLN A 148 5.45 -7.79 -14.41
C GLN A 148 4.64 -8.54 -15.47
N THR A 149 3.82 -9.51 -15.07
CA THR A 149 2.98 -10.31 -15.96
C THR A 149 1.55 -9.79 -16.07
N GLY A 150 1.07 -9.06 -15.04
CA GLY A 150 -0.32 -8.63 -14.88
C GLY A 150 -1.23 -9.74 -14.37
N GLU A 151 -0.68 -10.87 -13.94
CA GLU A 151 -1.44 -11.99 -13.38
C GLU A 151 -1.95 -11.64 -11.98
N GLU A 152 -3.21 -11.99 -11.69
CA GLU A 152 -3.86 -11.80 -10.41
C GLU A 152 -4.25 -13.16 -9.84
N LEU A 153 -3.84 -13.43 -8.59
CA LEU A 153 -4.14 -14.65 -7.86
C LEU A 153 -4.95 -14.31 -6.61
N ASP A 154 -6.09 -14.94 -6.43
CA ASP A 154 -6.86 -14.84 -5.20
C ASP A 154 -6.25 -15.80 -4.16
N LEU A 155 -5.87 -15.25 -2.99
CA LEU A 155 -5.18 -16.02 -1.95
C LEU A 155 -6.17 -16.71 -0.98
N LEU A 156 -7.46 -16.41 -1.06
CA LEU A 156 -8.50 -16.92 -0.17
C LEU A 156 -9.41 -17.96 -0.81
N THR A 157 -9.19 -18.32 -2.08
CA THR A 157 -10.01 -19.34 -2.75
C THR A 157 -9.72 -20.75 -2.25
N GLU A 158 -10.76 -21.58 -2.16
CA GLU A 158 -10.70 -23.00 -1.77
C GLU A 158 -10.05 -23.91 -2.83
N ASP A 159 -9.61 -23.38 -3.96
CA ASP A 159 -9.09 -24.16 -5.10
C ASP A 159 -7.74 -24.85 -4.82
N GLY A 160 -7.24 -24.79 -3.59
CA GLY A 160 -6.06 -25.53 -3.14
C GLY A 160 -4.73 -25.06 -3.76
N ASN A 161 -4.74 -23.93 -4.42
CA ASN A 161 -3.50 -23.37 -4.98
C ASN A 161 -2.84 -22.48 -3.91
N GLU A 162 -1.92 -23.07 -3.16
CA GLU A 162 -1.21 -22.39 -2.06
C GLU A 162 0.16 -21.83 -2.49
N SER A 163 0.45 -21.81 -3.80
CA SER A 163 1.73 -21.32 -4.30
C SER A 163 1.67 -20.73 -5.72
N TYR A 164 2.61 -19.84 -5.98
CA TYR A 164 2.83 -19.20 -7.28
C TYR A 164 4.32 -19.23 -7.64
N THR A 165 4.64 -19.74 -8.82
CA THR A 165 6.02 -19.80 -9.32
C THR A 165 6.25 -18.71 -10.37
N PHE A 166 7.35 -17.96 -10.22
CA PHE A 166 7.72 -16.90 -11.14
C PHE A 166 9.22 -16.83 -11.41
N TYR A 167 9.58 -16.42 -12.61
CA TYR A 167 10.96 -16.15 -12.95
C TYR A 167 11.39 -14.75 -12.50
N HIS A 168 12.47 -14.65 -11.73
CA HIS A 168 13.03 -13.39 -11.26
C HIS A 168 14.38 -13.12 -11.92
N ALA A 169 14.48 -11.98 -12.61
CA ALA A 169 15.72 -11.46 -13.16
C ALA A 169 15.98 -10.08 -12.56
N THR A 170 17.02 -9.96 -11.77
CA THR A 170 17.41 -8.64 -11.22
C THR A 170 17.84 -7.71 -12.34
N ARG A 171 17.15 -6.57 -12.50
CA ARG A 171 17.57 -5.48 -13.37
C ARG A 171 18.64 -4.57 -12.75
N GLU A 172 19.02 -4.82 -11.51
CA GLU A 172 20.09 -4.03 -10.87
C GLU A 172 21.43 -4.39 -11.49
N LYS A 173 21.98 -3.47 -12.27
CA LYS A 173 23.40 -3.50 -12.60
C LYS A 173 24.16 -3.45 -11.27
N PHE A 174 24.77 -4.56 -10.86
CA PHE A 174 25.64 -4.65 -9.70
C PHE A 174 26.70 -3.55 -9.83
N ARG A 175 26.56 -2.50 -9.03
CA ARG A 175 27.65 -1.56 -8.75
C ARG A 175 28.19 -1.98 -7.39
N PRO A 176 29.41 -2.54 -7.31
CA PRO A 176 30.03 -2.77 -6.02
C PRO A 176 30.11 -1.41 -5.30
N ASN A 177 29.50 -1.32 -4.11
CA ASN A 177 29.61 -0.16 -3.24
C ASN A 177 31.08 -0.01 -2.78
N THR A 178 31.87 0.74 -3.49
CA THR A 178 33.04 1.37 -2.94
C THR A 178 32.60 2.76 -2.43
N PRO A 179 32.58 3.00 -1.11
CA PRO A 179 32.27 4.34 -0.60
C PRO A 179 33.46 5.25 -0.92
N GLY A 180 33.32 6.09 -1.94
CA GLY A 180 34.18 7.25 -2.12
C GLY A 180 33.81 8.32 -1.08
N PRO A 181 34.79 9.00 -0.45
CA PRO A 181 34.51 10.04 0.52
C PRO A 181 33.86 11.24 -0.20
N GLY A 182 32.62 11.60 0.17
CA GLY A 182 32.05 12.91 -0.12
C GLY A 182 30.82 12.98 -1.03
N MET A 183 30.17 11.90 -1.40
CA MET A 183 28.97 11.96 -2.25
C MET A 183 27.71 11.93 -1.40
N LYS A 184 27.04 13.09 -1.22
CA LYS A 184 25.66 13.17 -0.74
C LYS A 184 24.75 12.59 -1.84
N LEU A 185 24.26 11.37 -1.63
CA LEU A 185 23.22 10.79 -2.46
C LEU A 185 21.89 11.49 -2.16
N THR A 186 21.56 12.50 -2.92
CA THR A 186 20.16 12.93 -3.10
C THR A 186 19.47 11.85 -3.93
N GLN A 187 18.89 10.87 -3.26
CA GLN A 187 17.96 9.95 -3.90
C GLN A 187 16.70 10.74 -4.29
N LYS A 188 16.63 11.15 -5.56
CA LYS A 188 15.34 11.37 -6.20
C LYS A 188 14.67 10.01 -6.25
N SER A 189 13.62 9.81 -5.43
CA SER A 189 12.75 8.64 -5.48
C SER A 189 12.14 8.52 -6.87
N ARG A 190 12.75 7.70 -7.73
CA ARG A 190 12.01 7.04 -8.80
C ARG A 190 11.12 6.03 -8.07
N SER A 191 9.82 6.08 -8.28
CA SER A 191 8.91 5.01 -7.87
C SER A 191 9.48 3.71 -8.46
N GLN A 192 10.16 2.91 -7.65
CA GLN A 192 10.56 1.57 -8.03
C GLN A 192 9.25 0.79 -8.07
N SER A 193 8.84 0.35 -9.27
CA SER A 193 7.75 -0.61 -9.37
C SER A 193 8.22 -1.90 -8.71
N THR A 194 7.59 -2.24 -7.60
CA THR A 194 7.80 -3.52 -6.93
C THR A 194 7.36 -4.68 -7.81
N ARG A 195 7.90 -5.86 -7.57
CA ARG A 195 7.52 -7.05 -8.33
C ARG A 195 6.04 -7.36 -8.16
N PHE A 196 5.53 -7.26 -6.93
CA PHE A 196 4.15 -7.62 -6.60
C PHE A 196 3.41 -6.48 -5.92
N THR A 197 2.10 -6.59 -5.97
CA THR A 197 1.16 -5.80 -5.17
C THR A 197 0.19 -6.75 -4.50
N LEU A 198 0.04 -6.64 -3.18
CA LEU A 198 -1.06 -7.26 -2.46
C LEU A 198 -2.25 -6.30 -2.48
N LEU A 199 -3.36 -6.75 -3.01
CA LEU A 199 -4.64 -6.06 -2.98
C LEU A 199 -5.47 -6.65 -1.85
N ILE A 200 -5.89 -5.83 -0.89
CA ILE A 200 -6.75 -6.24 0.22
C ILE A 200 -7.98 -5.34 0.22
N THR A 201 -9.16 -5.95 0.20
CA THR A 201 -10.45 -5.26 0.09
C THR A 201 -11.57 -6.14 0.64
N THR A 202 -12.82 -5.65 0.61
CA THR A 202 -14.02 -6.44 0.89
C THR A 202 -14.95 -6.43 -0.31
N GLU A 203 -15.90 -7.38 -0.37
CA GLU A 203 -16.91 -7.40 -1.43
C GLU A 203 -17.72 -6.11 -1.48
N GLU A 204 -18.06 -5.52 -0.31
CA GLU A 204 -18.82 -4.27 -0.23
C GLU A 204 -18.01 -3.10 -0.81
N ILE A 205 -16.72 -3.00 -0.49
CA ILE A 205 -15.84 -1.96 -1.03
C ILE A 205 -15.72 -2.11 -2.53
N GLU A 206 -15.49 -3.34 -3.05
CA GLU A 206 -15.38 -3.60 -4.49
C GLU A 206 -16.68 -3.26 -5.24
N ALA A 207 -17.83 -3.61 -4.68
CA ALA A 207 -19.13 -3.28 -5.27
C ALA A 207 -19.39 -1.78 -5.38
N ASN A 208 -18.79 -0.98 -4.50
CA ASN A 208 -18.90 0.48 -4.48
C ASN A 208 -17.89 1.19 -5.38
N ILE A 209 -16.87 0.51 -5.89
CA ILE A 209 -15.87 1.10 -6.78
C ILE A 209 -16.44 1.19 -8.20
N PRO A 210 -16.43 2.38 -8.84
CA PRO A 210 -16.82 2.51 -10.24
C PRO A 210 -15.88 1.74 -11.16
N GLN A 211 -16.42 1.16 -12.23
CA GLN A 211 -15.59 0.49 -13.25
C GLN A 211 -14.77 1.44 -14.12
N GLN A 212 -15.10 2.74 -14.10
CA GLN A 212 -14.37 3.78 -14.83
C GLN A 212 -14.50 5.14 -14.13
N ILE A 213 -13.55 6.03 -14.39
CA ILE A 213 -13.64 7.42 -13.93
C ILE A 213 -14.81 8.09 -14.62
N TYR A 214 -15.65 8.79 -13.84
CA TYR A 214 -16.74 9.62 -14.37
C TYR A 214 -16.85 10.93 -13.59
N LEU A 215 -17.50 11.90 -14.22
CA LEU A 215 -17.98 13.15 -13.61
C LEU A 215 -19.47 13.27 -13.93
N ASP A 216 -20.32 13.29 -12.93
CA ASP A 216 -21.75 13.42 -13.12
C ASP A 216 -22.23 14.86 -13.15
N GLN A 217 -23.49 15.05 -13.59
CA GLN A 217 -24.13 16.34 -13.56
C GLN A 217 -24.35 16.76 -12.10
N ASN A 218 -23.98 18.01 -11.76
CA ASN A 218 -24.26 18.56 -10.47
C ASN A 218 -25.77 18.55 -10.15
N TYR A 219 -26.14 18.30 -8.90
CA TYR A 219 -27.53 18.26 -8.45
C TYR A 219 -27.71 19.08 -7.17
N PRO A 220 -28.76 19.92 -7.13
CA PRO A 220 -29.65 20.33 -8.22
C PRO A 220 -28.94 21.11 -9.34
N ASN A 221 -29.53 21.10 -10.55
CA ASN A 221 -29.12 21.95 -11.68
C ASN A 221 -30.33 22.30 -12.55
N PRO A 222 -30.82 23.55 -12.62
CA PRO A 222 -30.27 24.75 -11.96
C PRO A 222 -30.27 24.67 -10.43
N PHE A 223 -29.38 25.45 -9.76
CA PHE A 223 -29.23 25.44 -8.30
C PHE A 223 -29.25 26.81 -7.70
N ASN A 224 -29.54 26.89 -6.37
CA ASN A 224 -29.63 28.13 -5.57
C ASN A 224 -29.31 27.86 -4.09
N PRO A 225 -28.31 28.44 -3.46
CA PRO A 225 -27.01 28.78 -4.05
C PRO A 225 -26.04 27.60 -3.99
N THR A 226 -26.50 26.43 -3.51
CA THR A 226 -25.65 25.25 -3.28
C THR A 226 -26.02 24.10 -4.20
N THR A 227 -25.02 23.34 -4.61
CA THR A 227 -25.16 22.13 -5.39
C THR A 227 -24.12 21.09 -4.98
N VAL A 228 -24.32 19.85 -5.36
CA VAL A 228 -23.40 18.74 -5.17
C VAL A 228 -22.87 18.29 -6.53
N ILE A 229 -21.60 18.03 -6.63
CA ILE A 229 -20.93 17.53 -7.83
C ILE A 229 -20.46 16.11 -7.55
N PRO A 230 -21.13 15.07 -8.08
CA PRO A 230 -20.72 13.70 -7.95
C PRO A 230 -19.63 13.35 -8.95
N PHE A 231 -18.67 12.53 -8.53
CA PHE A 231 -17.72 11.88 -9.44
C PHE A 231 -17.29 10.52 -8.88
N GLY A 232 -16.74 9.69 -9.75
CA GLY A 232 -16.22 8.38 -9.35
C GLY A 232 -14.84 8.12 -9.91
N LEU A 233 -14.06 7.34 -9.16
CA LEU A 233 -12.70 6.91 -9.51
C LEU A 233 -12.62 5.40 -9.48
N ASP A 234 -12.11 4.80 -10.54
CA ASP A 234 -11.83 3.36 -10.66
C ASP A 234 -10.52 2.98 -9.94
N LEU A 235 -9.59 3.92 -9.82
CA LEU A 235 -8.28 3.76 -9.17
C LEU A 235 -7.95 5.01 -8.35
N GLU A 236 -7.05 4.83 -7.38
CA GLU A 236 -6.46 5.95 -6.66
C GLU A 236 -5.84 6.96 -7.63
N SER A 237 -6.19 8.21 -7.49
CA SER A 237 -5.79 9.27 -8.44
C SER A 237 -5.59 10.63 -7.76
N GLU A 238 -4.63 11.37 -8.26
CA GLU A 238 -4.54 12.82 -8.02
C GLU A 238 -5.73 13.50 -8.69
N VAL A 239 -6.57 14.16 -7.90
CA VAL A 239 -7.81 14.80 -8.36
C VAL A 239 -7.72 16.29 -8.19
N ARG A 240 -8.11 17.01 -9.26
CA ARG A 240 -8.35 18.44 -9.22
C ARG A 240 -9.73 18.74 -9.80
N LEU A 241 -10.62 19.27 -8.97
CA LEU A 241 -11.96 19.72 -9.34
C LEU A 241 -12.03 21.25 -9.24
N GLU A 242 -12.26 21.90 -10.36
CA GLU A 242 -12.23 23.36 -10.50
C GLU A 242 -13.51 23.89 -11.15
N VAL A 243 -13.91 25.12 -10.77
CA VAL A 243 -15.04 25.83 -11.37
C VAL A 243 -14.52 27.06 -12.10
N PHE A 244 -15.07 27.32 -13.30
CA PHE A 244 -14.71 28.41 -14.19
C PHE A 244 -15.95 29.20 -14.60
N ASP A 245 -15.77 30.48 -14.91
CA ASP A 245 -16.79 31.27 -15.62
C ASP A 245 -16.74 30.99 -17.13
N ILE A 246 -17.69 31.61 -17.87
CA ILE A 246 -17.80 31.44 -19.33
C ILE A 246 -16.59 32.02 -20.11
N LEU A 247 -15.76 32.85 -19.48
CA LEU A 247 -14.53 33.38 -20.03
C LEU A 247 -13.31 32.52 -19.77
N GLY A 248 -13.51 31.38 -19.07
CA GLY A 248 -12.44 30.45 -18.71
C GLY A 248 -11.62 30.90 -17.49
N ARG A 249 -12.05 31.92 -16.74
CA ARG A 249 -11.38 32.31 -15.49
C ARG A 249 -11.76 31.35 -14.39
N ARG A 250 -10.77 30.83 -13.67
CA ARG A 250 -11.00 29.95 -12.52
C ARG A 250 -11.61 30.72 -11.36
N ILE A 251 -12.81 30.30 -10.93
CA ILE A 251 -13.58 30.89 -9.84
C ILE A 251 -13.31 30.18 -8.52
N ALA A 252 -13.18 28.85 -8.53
CA ALA A 252 -12.95 28.06 -7.33
C ALA A 252 -12.16 26.78 -7.65
N THR A 253 -11.41 26.30 -6.66
CA THR A 253 -10.85 24.96 -6.63
C THR A 253 -11.57 24.23 -5.49
N LEU A 254 -12.34 23.20 -5.83
CA LEU A 254 -13.17 22.45 -4.89
C LEU A 254 -12.44 21.24 -4.30
N ALA A 255 -11.53 20.64 -5.08
CA ALA A 255 -10.63 19.59 -4.63
C ALA A 255 -9.28 19.73 -5.35
N ASN A 256 -8.18 19.43 -4.63
CA ASN A 256 -6.83 19.37 -5.17
C ASN A 256 -5.98 18.47 -4.26
N GLN A 257 -6.25 17.17 -4.31
CA GLN A 257 -5.60 16.16 -3.47
C GLN A 257 -5.74 14.78 -4.10
N ARG A 258 -5.08 13.79 -3.48
CA ARG A 258 -5.21 12.38 -3.83
C ARG A 258 -6.48 11.81 -3.22
N PHE A 259 -7.23 11.03 -4.00
CA PHE A 259 -8.42 10.28 -3.61
C PHE A 259 -8.22 8.81 -3.94
N GLN A 260 -8.70 7.95 -3.07
CA GLN A 260 -8.76 6.50 -3.30
C GLN A 260 -9.79 6.16 -4.41
N ALA A 261 -9.82 4.90 -4.87
CA ALA A 261 -10.92 4.44 -5.71
C ALA A 261 -12.24 4.52 -4.94
N GLY A 262 -13.33 4.97 -5.59
CA GLY A 262 -14.63 5.12 -4.93
C GLY A 262 -15.50 6.19 -5.55
N ARG A 263 -16.65 6.46 -4.90
CA ARG A 263 -17.63 7.48 -5.28
C ARG A 263 -17.55 8.66 -4.33
N TYR A 264 -17.61 9.86 -4.87
CA TYR A 264 -17.42 11.10 -4.12
C TYR A 264 -18.47 12.13 -4.49
N GLU A 265 -18.85 12.96 -3.51
CA GLU A 265 -19.76 14.08 -3.65
C GLU A 265 -19.10 15.33 -3.05
N ILE A 266 -18.86 16.33 -3.89
CA ILE A 266 -18.27 17.59 -3.43
C ILE A 266 -19.35 18.68 -3.46
N ARG A 267 -19.60 19.28 -2.30
CA ARG A 267 -20.54 20.40 -2.17
C ARG A 267 -19.88 21.69 -2.68
N PHE A 268 -20.63 22.43 -3.51
CA PHE A 268 -20.26 23.75 -3.99
C PHE A 268 -21.26 24.78 -3.53
N ASP A 269 -20.79 25.83 -2.85
CA ASP A 269 -21.56 27.01 -2.43
C ASP A 269 -21.17 28.21 -3.31
N ALA A 270 -22.12 28.67 -4.12
CA ALA A 270 -21.98 29.79 -5.05
C ALA A 270 -22.67 31.05 -4.53
N SER A 271 -22.89 31.18 -3.22
CA SER A 271 -23.60 32.35 -2.60
C SER A 271 -22.98 33.70 -2.96
N ARG A 272 -21.69 33.74 -3.30
CA ARG A 272 -20.98 34.97 -3.67
C ARG A 272 -20.90 35.21 -5.19
N LEU A 273 -21.52 34.34 -5.99
CA LEU A 273 -21.46 34.42 -7.45
C LEU A 273 -22.75 35.00 -8.02
N ALA A 274 -22.69 35.62 -9.19
CA ALA A 274 -23.87 36.09 -9.91
C ALA A 274 -24.62 34.93 -10.55
N SER A 275 -25.94 35.05 -10.76
CA SER A 275 -26.71 34.11 -11.55
C SER A 275 -26.10 33.98 -12.97
N GLY A 276 -26.02 32.78 -13.46
CA GLY A 276 -25.40 32.52 -14.75
C GLY A 276 -24.94 31.06 -14.96
N VAL A 277 -24.28 30.84 -16.07
CA VAL A 277 -23.69 29.57 -16.42
C VAL A 277 -22.22 29.55 -16.06
N TYR A 278 -21.81 28.46 -15.43
CA TYR A 278 -20.42 28.17 -15.06
C TYR A 278 -20.04 26.79 -15.60
N ILE A 279 -18.75 26.50 -15.65
CA ILE A 279 -18.19 25.24 -16.11
C ILE A 279 -17.39 24.65 -14.96
N TYR A 280 -17.57 23.38 -14.67
CA TYR A 280 -16.69 22.65 -13.77
C TYR A 280 -15.91 21.56 -14.50
N ARG A 281 -14.68 21.36 -14.07
CA ARG A 281 -13.72 20.46 -14.68
C ARG A 281 -13.08 19.58 -13.63
N LEU A 282 -13.19 18.26 -13.84
CA LEU A 282 -12.47 17.24 -13.09
C LEU A 282 -11.24 16.81 -13.89
N ILE A 283 -10.08 16.83 -13.26
CA ILE A 283 -8.84 16.23 -13.75
C ILE A 283 -8.52 15.08 -12.77
N ALA A 284 -8.45 13.86 -13.27
CA ALA A 284 -8.10 12.67 -12.49
C ALA A 284 -7.02 11.89 -13.25
N GLY A 285 -5.79 11.92 -12.75
CA GLY A 285 -4.64 11.42 -13.45
C GLY A 285 -4.47 12.10 -14.84
N SER A 286 -4.51 11.33 -15.91
CA SER A 286 -4.44 11.83 -17.29
C SER A 286 -5.81 12.17 -17.90
N ARG A 287 -6.91 11.86 -17.25
CA ARG A 287 -8.27 12.06 -17.78
C ARG A 287 -8.83 13.41 -17.36
N VAL A 288 -9.58 14.05 -18.26
CA VAL A 288 -10.23 15.36 -18.05
C VAL A 288 -11.70 15.26 -18.45
N PHE A 289 -12.57 15.66 -17.53
CA PHE A 289 -14.02 15.73 -17.72
C PHE A 289 -14.49 17.14 -17.48
N THR A 290 -15.48 17.59 -18.27
CA THR A 290 -16.04 18.94 -18.15
C THR A 290 -17.56 18.90 -18.28
N LYS A 291 -18.22 19.62 -17.40
CA LYS A 291 -19.69 19.82 -17.43
C LYS A 291 -20.05 21.25 -17.09
N LYS A 292 -21.31 21.64 -17.36
CA LYS A 292 -21.84 22.97 -17.04
C LYS A 292 -22.78 22.92 -15.84
N LEU A 293 -22.82 23.99 -15.07
CA LEU A 293 -23.79 24.21 -13.98
C LEU A 293 -24.47 25.58 -14.17
N THR A 294 -25.71 25.70 -13.76
CA THR A 294 -26.52 26.91 -13.90
C THR A 294 -26.96 27.39 -12.52
N LEU A 295 -26.46 28.56 -12.14
CA LEU A 295 -26.85 29.24 -10.89
C LEU A 295 -28.02 30.18 -11.16
N ILE A 296 -29.06 30.03 -10.36
CA ILE A 296 -30.21 30.92 -10.34
C ILE A 296 -30.38 31.53 -8.92
N ARG A 297 -30.83 32.75 -8.84
CA ARG A 297 -31.18 33.40 -7.59
C ARG A 297 -32.63 33.83 -7.61
#